data_41dac8bd3a3eff8167b7d3032c7bb52e
#
_entry.id   41dac8bd3a3eff8167b7d3032c7bb52e
#
_cell.length_a   1.000
_cell.length_b   1.000
_cell.length_c   1.000
_cell.angle_alpha   90.00
_cell.angle_beta   90.00
_cell.angle_gamma   90.00
#
_symmetry.space_group_name_H-M   'P 1'
#
loop_
_entity.id
_entity.type
_entity.pdbx_description
1 polymer ?
#
loop_
_entity_poly.entity_id
_entity_poly.type
_entity_poly.pdbx_seq_one_letter_code
_entity_poly.pdbx_strand_id
1 'polypeptide(L)'
;APSRSDGPVAARVRELGRHGPRDLQPGPQDDLRPEDEAEATREWCERLMRAHAGDGEHSLLRTLLADLPRSRTPWEQMLRTQLARALSPQRSLSWSRPSRSYLANQGRQGAHRRMPFEPGFSPSRRVPRLALVVDVSGSIADTLMERFAREIEAITRRNEAGLVLVIGDERVRTVTQFEPGRSSLRDIEFQGGGGTDFTPLLEEAARHAPDTVVVLTDLDGPARFCPRCPVIWAVPEAHAQAAEPFGRKLVLR
;
A
#
# COMPACT_ATOMS: atom_id res chain seq x y z
N ALA A 1 43.43 15.88 -22.41
CA ALA A 1 42.52 14.83 -21.93
C ALA A 1 42.58 13.70 -22.97
N PRO A 2 42.94 12.46 -22.58
CA PRO A 2 42.94 11.35 -23.52
C PRO A 2 41.51 10.91 -23.82
N SER A 3 41.14 10.87 -25.11
CA SER A 3 39.93 10.29 -25.63
C SER A 3 39.92 8.79 -25.26
N ARG A 4 38.93 8.35 -24.48
CA ARG A 4 38.65 6.94 -24.27
C ARG A 4 38.30 6.34 -25.62
N SER A 5 39.17 5.45 -26.10
CA SER A 5 38.89 4.62 -27.27
C SER A 5 37.72 3.71 -26.92
N ASP A 6 36.60 3.92 -27.63
CA ASP A 6 35.47 3.01 -27.57
C ASP A 6 35.94 1.60 -27.99
N GLY A 7 35.86 0.64 -27.08
CA GLY A 7 36.21 -0.73 -27.38
C GLY A 7 35.26 -1.35 -28.44
N PRO A 8 35.67 -2.46 -29.09
CA PRO A 8 34.89 -3.09 -30.16
C PRO A 8 33.47 -3.50 -29.73
N VAL A 9 33.22 -3.66 -28.44
CA VAL A 9 31.89 -3.95 -27.87
C VAL A 9 30.97 -2.74 -27.94
N ALA A 10 31.47 -1.53 -27.64
CA ALA A 10 30.68 -0.30 -27.72
C ALA A 10 30.29 0.06 -29.16
N ALA A 11 31.18 -0.22 -30.13
CA ALA A 11 30.87 -0.06 -31.56
C ALA A 11 29.76 -1.01 -32.01
N ARG A 12 29.80 -2.28 -31.55
CA ARG A 12 28.78 -3.29 -31.87
C ARG A 12 27.42 -3.02 -31.23
N VAL A 13 27.41 -2.48 -30.02
CA VAL A 13 26.17 -2.05 -29.34
C VAL A 13 25.53 -0.86 -30.07
N ARG A 14 26.33 0.10 -30.56
CA ARG A 14 25.81 1.22 -31.38
C ARG A 14 25.29 0.74 -32.74
N GLU A 15 25.89 -0.27 -33.33
CA GLU A 15 25.46 -0.88 -34.60
C GLU A 15 24.14 -1.63 -34.42
N LEU A 16 24.02 -2.40 -33.33
CA LEU A 16 22.75 -3.06 -32.93
C LEU A 16 21.65 -2.05 -32.63
N GLY A 17 21.97 -0.91 -32.00
CA GLY A 17 21.02 0.17 -31.74
C GLY A 17 20.54 0.89 -33.01
N ARG A 18 21.33 0.85 -34.11
CA ARG A 18 20.91 1.39 -35.40
C ARG A 18 20.03 0.44 -36.22
N HIS A 19 20.08 -0.83 -35.94
CA HIS A 19 19.35 -1.89 -36.63
C HIS A 19 18.40 -2.64 -35.69
N GLY A 20 18.13 -2.07 -34.49
CA GLY A 20 17.14 -2.61 -33.57
C GLY A 20 15.75 -2.72 -34.21
N PRO A 21 14.96 -3.72 -33.85
CA PRO A 21 13.63 -3.88 -34.40
C PRO A 21 12.84 -2.58 -34.18
N ARG A 22 12.25 -2.07 -35.27
CA ARG A 22 11.41 -0.86 -35.27
C ARG A 22 10.18 -0.98 -34.34
N ASP A 23 9.95 -2.15 -33.81
CA ASP A 23 8.83 -2.47 -32.92
C ASP A 23 8.90 -1.82 -31.53
N LEU A 24 10.04 -1.14 -31.20
CA LEU A 24 10.21 -0.40 -29.94
C LEU A 24 10.09 1.12 -30.10
N GLN A 25 9.79 1.61 -31.29
CA GLN A 25 9.45 3.03 -31.45
C GLN A 25 7.96 3.21 -31.22
N PRO A 26 7.54 4.11 -30.32
CA PRO A 26 6.14 4.46 -30.18
C PRO A 26 5.61 4.89 -31.53
N GLY A 27 4.51 4.28 -31.97
CA GLY A 27 3.82 4.67 -33.19
C GLY A 27 3.31 6.12 -33.05
N PRO A 28 3.09 6.85 -34.14
CA PRO A 28 2.62 8.24 -34.11
C PRO A 28 1.19 8.41 -33.53
N GLN A 29 0.60 7.36 -32.98
CA GLN A 29 -0.75 7.34 -32.40
C GLN A 29 -0.84 6.73 -30.99
N ASP A 30 0.28 6.37 -30.36
CA ASP A 30 0.27 5.90 -28.99
C ASP A 30 0.30 7.09 -28.01
N ASP A 31 -0.81 7.79 -27.90
CA ASP A 31 -1.17 8.56 -26.71
C ASP A 31 -1.47 7.58 -25.55
N LEU A 32 -0.45 6.82 -25.15
CA LEU A 32 -0.52 6.00 -23.96
C LEU A 32 -0.72 6.94 -22.77
N ARG A 33 -1.77 6.71 -22.00
CA ARG A 33 -1.94 7.43 -20.74
C ARG A 33 -0.73 7.15 -19.87
N PRO A 34 -0.27 8.12 -19.05
CA PRO A 34 0.88 7.93 -18.16
C PRO A 34 0.80 6.67 -17.28
N GLU A 35 -0.42 6.19 -17.02
CA GLU A 35 -0.72 4.97 -16.26
C GLU A 35 -0.35 3.70 -17.06
N ASP A 36 -0.65 3.68 -18.36
CA ASP A 36 -0.37 2.55 -19.26
C ASP A 36 1.14 2.46 -19.55
N GLU A 37 1.83 3.60 -19.66
CA GLU A 37 3.29 3.66 -19.82
C GLU A 37 4.02 3.16 -18.58
N ALA A 38 3.54 3.48 -17.37
CA ALA A 38 4.08 2.98 -16.12
C ALA A 38 3.86 1.46 -15.97
N GLU A 39 2.74 0.93 -16.44
CA GLU A 39 2.43 -0.50 -16.40
C GLU A 39 3.29 -1.28 -17.41
N ALA A 40 3.42 -0.79 -18.63
CA ALA A 40 4.31 -1.33 -19.66
C ALA A 40 5.78 -1.35 -19.20
N THR A 41 6.23 -0.29 -18.55
CA THR A 41 7.59 -0.20 -17.98
C THR A 41 7.81 -1.25 -16.89
N ARG A 42 6.82 -1.49 -16.02
CA ARG A 42 6.89 -2.54 -14.97
C ARG A 42 6.98 -3.93 -15.58
N GLU A 43 6.14 -4.22 -16.54
CA GLU A 43 6.13 -5.53 -17.22
C GLU A 43 7.48 -5.80 -17.90
N TRP A 44 8.05 -4.79 -18.54
CA TRP A 44 9.38 -4.85 -19.12
C TRP A 44 10.48 -5.09 -18.07
N CYS A 45 10.45 -4.36 -16.96
CA CYS A 45 11.40 -4.55 -15.87
C CYS A 45 11.31 -5.96 -15.27
N GLU A 46 10.10 -6.50 -15.09
CA GLU A 46 9.92 -7.87 -14.61
C GLU A 46 10.41 -8.92 -15.60
N ARG A 47 10.20 -8.72 -16.90
CA ARG A 47 10.73 -9.61 -17.95
C ARG A 47 12.25 -9.60 -17.97
N LEU A 48 12.86 -8.41 -17.86
CA LEU A 48 14.32 -8.25 -17.80
C LEU A 48 14.90 -8.91 -16.53
N MET A 49 14.28 -8.74 -15.38
CA MET A 49 14.72 -9.37 -14.14
C MET A 49 14.62 -10.90 -14.20
N ARG A 50 13.56 -11.44 -14.80
CA ARG A 50 13.43 -12.90 -15.01
C ARG A 50 14.47 -13.45 -15.98
N ALA A 51 14.77 -12.73 -17.06
CA ALA A 51 15.80 -13.10 -18.00
C ALA A 51 17.20 -13.06 -17.36
N HIS A 52 17.45 -12.08 -16.48
CA HIS A 52 18.73 -11.93 -15.79
C HIS A 52 18.99 -13.02 -14.72
N ALA A 53 17.92 -13.57 -14.13
CA ALA A 53 18.06 -14.63 -13.10
C ALA A 53 18.74 -15.91 -13.61
N GLY A 54 18.86 -16.08 -14.93
CA GLY A 54 19.55 -17.21 -15.59
C GLY A 54 20.93 -16.88 -16.16
N ASP A 55 21.38 -15.64 -16.09
CA ASP A 55 22.60 -15.16 -16.76
C ASP A 55 23.76 -14.99 -15.76
N GLY A 56 24.99 -15.35 -16.19
CA GLY A 56 26.19 -15.26 -15.37
C GLY A 56 26.64 -13.82 -15.05
N GLU A 57 27.74 -13.70 -14.31
CA GLU A 57 28.26 -12.44 -13.72
C GLU A 57 28.59 -11.30 -14.71
N HIS A 58 28.62 -11.54 -16.01
CA HIS A 58 29.04 -10.57 -17.05
C HIS A 58 27.94 -10.17 -18.02
N SER A 59 26.70 -10.19 -17.60
CA SER A 59 25.54 -9.88 -18.46
C SER A 59 25.47 -8.39 -18.82
N LEU A 60 25.33 -8.07 -20.12
CA LEU A 60 24.96 -6.74 -20.61
C LEU A 60 23.63 -6.26 -20.01
N LEU A 61 22.74 -7.17 -19.62
CA LEU A 61 21.48 -6.89 -18.93
C LEU A 61 21.71 -6.21 -17.58
N ARG A 62 22.82 -6.49 -16.90
CA ARG A 62 23.15 -5.86 -15.61
C ARG A 62 23.43 -4.36 -15.75
N THR A 63 24.07 -3.96 -16.83
CA THR A 63 24.31 -2.54 -17.13
C THR A 63 23.02 -1.85 -17.53
N LEU A 64 22.17 -2.50 -18.36
CA LEU A 64 20.85 -1.98 -18.73
C LEU A 64 19.90 -1.88 -17.54
N LEU A 65 19.93 -2.85 -16.61
CA LEU A 65 19.13 -2.81 -15.37
C LEU A 65 19.59 -1.72 -14.40
N ALA A 66 20.88 -1.35 -14.42
CA ALA A 66 21.38 -0.24 -13.60
C ALA A 66 20.91 1.13 -14.10
N ASP A 67 20.66 1.26 -15.42
CA ASP A 67 20.19 2.48 -16.05
C ASP A 67 18.66 2.57 -16.15
N LEU A 68 17.93 1.51 -15.78
CA LEU A 68 16.48 1.56 -15.75
C LEU A 68 16.02 2.56 -14.69
N PRO A 69 15.14 3.52 -15.05
CA PRO A 69 14.55 4.39 -14.07
C PRO A 69 13.84 3.53 -13.06
N ARG A 70 14.27 3.59 -11.80
CA ARG A 70 13.58 2.91 -10.70
C ARG A 70 12.22 3.56 -10.58
N SER A 71 11.23 3.00 -11.28
CA SER A 71 9.84 3.40 -11.16
C SER A 71 9.44 3.22 -9.70
N ARG A 72 9.48 4.31 -8.95
CA ARG A 72 9.05 4.32 -7.55
C ARG A 72 7.54 4.23 -7.57
N THR A 73 7.01 3.16 -7.02
CA THR A 73 5.55 3.01 -6.88
C THR A 73 5.01 4.22 -6.11
N PRO A 74 4.05 4.97 -6.65
CA PRO A 74 3.44 6.08 -5.94
C PRO A 74 2.93 5.64 -4.57
N TRP A 75 3.10 6.48 -3.55
CA TRP A 75 2.67 6.16 -2.19
C TRP A 75 1.16 5.88 -2.10
N GLU A 76 0.36 6.51 -2.95
CA GLU A 76 -1.07 6.27 -3.05
C GLU A 76 -1.37 4.81 -3.40
N GLN A 77 -0.64 4.24 -4.35
CA GLN A 77 -0.80 2.83 -4.72
C GLN A 77 -0.35 1.87 -3.61
N MET A 78 0.72 2.23 -2.90
CA MET A 78 1.17 1.45 -1.74
C MET A 78 0.12 1.49 -0.63
N LEU A 79 -0.44 2.66 -0.34
CA LEU A 79 -1.50 2.86 0.64
C LEU A 79 -2.75 2.06 0.27
N ARG A 80 -3.22 2.16 -0.98
CA ARG A 80 -4.35 1.38 -1.51
C ARG A 80 -4.14 -0.12 -1.31
N THR A 81 -2.96 -0.61 -1.66
CA THR A 81 -2.65 -2.04 -1.54
C THR A 81 -2.65 -2.50 -0.08
N GLN A 82 -2.06 -1.72 0.82
CA GLN A 82 -2.00 -2.06 2.24
C GLN A 82 -3.39 -2.02 2.88
N LEU A 83 -4.17 -0.96 2.60
CA LEU A 83 -5.52 -0.82 3.15
C LEU A 83 -6.50 -1.83 2.53
N ALA A 84 -6.41 -2.12 1.23
CA ALA A 84 -7.23 -3.15 0.62
C ALA A 84 -7.03 -4.53 1.27
N ARG A 85 -5.81 -4.86 1.67
CA ARG A 85 -5.51 -6.10 2.41
C ARG A 85 -6.06 -6.07 3.84
N ALA A 86 -5.87 -4.96 4.55
CA ALA A 86 -6.30 -4.79 5.93
C ALA A 86 -7.83 -4.74 6.07
N LEU A 87 -8.51 -4.08 5.14
CA LEU A 87 -9.97 -3.89 5.11
C LEU A 87 -10.69 -5.01 4.32
N SER A 88 -9.97 -5.97 3.77
CA SER A 88 -10.59 -7.08 3.06
C SER A 88 -11.39 -7.96 4.01
N PRO A 89 -12.66 -8.31 3.67
CA PRO A 89 -13.48 -9.17 4.50
C PRO A 89 -12.81 -10.54 4.68
N GLN A 90 -12.42 -10.85 5.89
CA GLN A 90 -11.83 -12.15 6.19
C GLN A 90 -12.91 -13.22 6.22
N ARG A 91 -12.64 -14.35 5.58
CA ARG A 91 -13.51 -15.51 5.66
C ARG A 91 -13.36 -16.14 7.03
N SER A 92 -14.45 -16.27 7.76
CA SER A 92 -14.48 -17.00 9.04
C SER A 92 -14.90 -18.45 8.84
N LEU A 93 -14.33 -19.37 9.64
CA LEU A 93 -14.78 -20.75 9.70
C LEU A 93 -16.23 -20.79 10.23
N SER A 94 -17.08 -21.52 9.51
CA SER A 94 -18.48 -21.69 9.87
C SER A 94 -18.75 -23.15 10.25
N TRP A 95 -19.02 -23.38 11.51
CA TRP A 95 -19.39 -24.69 12.00
C TRP A 95 -20.84 -25.09 11.64
N SER A 96 -21.65 -24.15 11.21
CA SER A 96 -23.01 -24.40 10.73
C SER A 96 -23.09 -24.76 9.24
N ARG A 97 -21.99 -24.52 8.48
CA ARG A 97 -21.93 -24.84 7.05
C ARG A 97 -20.82 -25.85 6.80
N PRO A 98 -21.10 -26.99 6.20
CA PRO A 98 -20.07 -27.93 5.83
C PRO A 98 -19.22 -27.40 4.65
N SER A 99 -17.97 -27.83 4.58
CA SER A 99 -17.11 -27.53 3.43
C SER A 99 -17.65 -28.21 2.14
N ARG A 100 -17.26 -27.69 0.98
CA ARG A 100 -17.60 -28.31 -0.31
C ARG A 100 -16.97 -29.70 -0.45
N SER A 101 -15.75 -29.89 0.08
CA SER A 101 -15.07 -31.19 0.09
C SER A 101 -15.84 -32.20 0.92
N TYR A 102 -16.29 -31.80 2.10
CA TYR A 102 -17.11 -32.67 2.96
C TYR A 102 -18.40 -33.11 2.25
N LEU A 103 -19.13 -32.17 1.65
CA LEU A 103 -20.35 -32.46 0.90
C LEU A 103 -20.10 -33.40 -0.31
N ALA A 104 -19.03 -33.14 -1.07
CA ALA A 104 -18.68 -33.96 -2.24
C ALA A 104 -18.31 -35.42 -1.85
N ASN A 105 -17.78 -35.62 -0.65
CA ASN A 105 -17.32 -36.91 -0.18
C ASN A 105 -18.36 -37.64 0.69
N GLN A 106 -19.48 -37.03 1.03
CA GLN A 106 -20.54 -37.67 1.84
C GLN A 106 -21.09 -38.95 1.19
N GLY A 107 -21.23 -39.00 -0.13
CA GLY A 107 -21.71 -40.18 -0.85
C GLY A 107 -20.68 -41.30 -1.02
N ARG A 108 -19.40 -41.05 -0.68
CA ARG A 108 -18.33 -42.05 -0.79
C ARG A 108 -18.03 -42.78 0.52
N GLN A 109 -18.84 -42.57 1.54
CA GLN A 109 -18.67 -43.17 2.86
C GLN A 109 -19.22 -44.63 2.81
N GLY A 110 -18.32 -45.60 3.01
CA GLY A 110 -18.75 -46.99 3.28
C GLY A 110 -19.40 -47.11 4.69
N ALA A 111 -20.16 -48.18 4.89
CA ALA A 111 -20.95 -48.39 6.09
C ALA A 111 -20.23 -48.31 7.45
N HIS A 112 -18.88 -48.28 7.46
CA HIS A 112 -18.05 -48.32 8.65
C HIS A 112 -17.14 -47.12 8.83
N ARG A 113 -17.17 -46.09 7.99
CA ARG A 113 -16.28 -44.96 8.09
C ARG A 113 -17.05 -43.64 8.02
N ARG A 114 -17.36 -43.05 9.19
CA ARG A 114 -17.89 -41.69 9.26
C ARG A 114 -16.76 -40.70 9.06
N MET A 115 -16.86 -39.86 8.04
CA MET A 115 -15.95 -38.72 7.92
C MET A 115 -16.24 -37.69 9.01
N PRO A 116 -15.21 -37.18 9.71
CA PRO A 116 -15.39 -36.07 10.64
C PRO A 116 -15.95 -34.85 9.90
N PHE A 117 -16.79 -34.09 10.59
CA PHE A 117 -17.35 -32.86 10.04
C PHE A 117 -16.22 -31.88 9.72
N GLU A 118 -16.19 -31.40 8.46
CA GLU A 118 -15.26 -30.37 8.01
C GLU A 118 -16.01 -29.05 7.86
N PRO A 119 -15.69 -28.01 8.67
CA PRO A 119 -16.36 -26.73 8.61
C PRO A 119 -16.07 -26.01 7.28
N GLY A 120 -17.06 -25.34 6.76
CA GLY A 120 -16.93 -24.48 5.60
C GLY A 120 -16.54 -23.05 5.99
N PHE A 121 -16.47 -22.17 4.98
CA PHE A 121 -16.22 -20.76 5.19
C PHE A 121 -17.50 -19.96 5.00
N SER A 122 -17.67 -18.95 5.84
CA SER A 122 -18.71 -17.93 5.72
C SER A 122 -18.06 -16.59 5.43
N PRO A 123 -18.59 -15.74 4.52
CA PRO A 123 -18.13 -14.38 4.39
C PRO A 123 -18.36 -13.65 5.73
N SER A 124 -17.37 -12.91 6.18
CA SER A 124 -17.54 -12.07 7.36
C SER A 124 -18.61 -11.01 7.04
N ARG A 125 -19.58 -10.86 7.94
CA ARG A 125 -20.57 -9.76 7.88
C ARG A 125 -20.08 -8.49 8.57
N ARG A 126 -18.87 -8.53 9.14
CA ARG A 126 -18.30 -7.38 9.83
C ARG A 126 -17.91 -6.34 8.82
N VAL A 127 -18.43 -5.13 8.98
CA VAL A 127 -18.00 -3.96 8.20
C VAL A 127 -16.57 -3.62 8.62
N PRO A 128 -15.61 -3.57 7.69
CA PRO A 128 -14.24 -3.19 8.02
C PRO A 128 -14.20 -1.75 8.53
N ARG A 129 -13.31 -1.47 9.46
CA ARG A 129 -13.17 -0.16 10.09
C ARG A 129 -11.73 0.33 10.04
N LEU A 130 -11.55 1.51 9.47
CA LEU A 130 -10.29 2.24 9.43
C LEU A 130 -10.29 3.31 10.52
N ALA A 131 -9.23 3.40 11.31
CA ALA A 131 -8.97 4.58 12.12
C ALA A 131 -7.87 5.42 11.45
N LEU A 132 -8.16 6.69 11.24
CA LEU A 132 -7.22 7.69 10.75
C LEU A 132 -6.87 8.63 11.90
N VAL A 133 -5.61 8.65 12.28
CA VAL A 133 -5.05 9.58 13.25
C VAL A 133 -4.30 10.67 12.49
N VAL A 134 -4.64 11.92 12.74
CA VAL A 134 -3.98 13.07 12.11
C VAL A 134 -3.34 13.93 13.19
N ASP A 135 -2.03 14.03 13.10
CA ASP A 135 -1.24 14.94 13.90
C ASP A 135 -1.31 16.35 13.29
N VAL A 136 -1.66 17.31 14.12
CA VAL A 136 -1.83 18.72 13.72
C VAL A 136 -0.71 19.61 14.26
N SER A 137 0.48 19.07 14.47
CA SER A 137 1.66 19.82 14.96
C SER A 137 2.18 20.91 13.99
N GLY A 138 1.58 21.04 12.80
CA GLY A 138 1.91 22.10 11.83
C GLY A 138 3.07 21.80 10.88
N SER A 139 3.66 20.62 10.96
CA SER A 139 4.79 20.20 10.12
C SER A 139 4.40 19.63 8.75
N ILE A 140 3.10 19.37 8.53
CA ILE A 140 2.59 18.76 7.31
C ILE A 140 1.99 19.84 6.40
N ALA A 141 2.47 19.89 5.14
CA ALA A 141 1.96 20.85 4.16
C ALA A 141 0.49 20.56 3.81
N ASP A 142 -0.33 21.61 3.72
CA ASP A 142 -1.78 21.51 3.42
C ASP A 142 -2.07 20.74 2.13
N THR A 143 -1.26 20.95 1.09
CA THR A 143 -1.40 20.25 -0.20
C THR A 143 -1.22 18.73 -0.07
N LEU A 144 -0.31 18.28 0.79
CA LEU A 144 -0.09 16.87 1.06
C LEU A 144 -1.24 16.29 1.89
N MET A 145 -1.70 17.07 2.88
CA MET A 145 -2.86 16.72 3.70
C MET A 145 -4.11 16.50 2.84
N GLU A 146 -4.39 17.42 1.91
CA GLU A 146 -5.52 17.29 0.99
C GLU A 146 -5.41 16.08 0.07
N ARG A 147 -4.23 15.80 -0.50
CA ARG A 147 -4.00 14.60 -1.33
C ARG A 147 -4.24 13.34 -0.53
N PHE A 148 -3.71 13.30 0.69
CA PHE A 148 -3.87 12.17 1.59
C PHE A 148 -5.33 11.95 1.98
N ALA A 149 -6.06 13.02 2.34
CA ALA A 149 -7.48 12.97 2.68
C ALA A 149 -8.32 12.42 1.51
N ARG A 150 -8.09 12.91 0.28
CA ARG A 150 -8.77 12.41 -0.93
C ARG A 150 -8.52 10.91 -1.15
N GLU A 151 -7.30 10.45 -0.90
CA GLU A 151 -6.95 9.05 -1.07
C GLU A 151 -7.65 8.16 -0.03
N ILE A 152 -7.66 8.56 1.23
CA ILE A 152 -8.38 7.85 2.30
C ILE A 152 -9.88 7.79 2.01
N GLU A 153 -10.49 8.90 1.58
CA GLU A 153 -11.91 8.92 1.17
C GLU A 153 -12.20 7.93 0.03
N ALA A 154 -11.35 7.91 -0.99
CA ALA A 154 -11.51 7.00 -2.12
C ALA A 154 -11.41 5.53 -1.70
N ILE A 155 -10.47 5.21 -0.81
CA ILE A 155 -10.25 3.84 -0.30
C ILE A 155 -11.43 3.40 0.59
N THR A 156 -11.86 4.23 1.53
CA THR A 156 -12.96 3.89 2.46
C THR A 156 -14.27 3.76 1.71
N ARG A 157 -14.54 4.60 0.73
CA ARG A 157 -15.71 4.51 -0.14
C ARG A 157 -15.71 3.23 -0.97
N ARG A 158 -14.58 2.89 -1.57
CA ARG A 158 -14.46 1.68 -2.41
C ARG A 158 -14.64 0.39 -1.63
N ASN A 159 -14.14 0.35 -0.38
CA ASN A 159 -14.19 -0.84 0.46
C ASN A 159 -15.42 -0.87 1.38
N GLU A 160 -16.33 0.11 1.27
CA GLU A 160 -17.48 0.27 2.17
C GLU A 160 -17.07 0.19 3.65
N ALA A 161 -15.90 0.73 3.97
CA ALA A 161 -15.34 0.72 5.31
C ALA A 161 -15.86 1.89 6.14
N GLY A 162 -16.11 1.64 7.41
CA GLY A 162 -16.31 2.70 8.39
C GLY A 162 -15.00 3.43 8.64
N LEU A 163 -15.06 4.75 8.81
CA LEU A 163 -13.91 5.57 9.12
C LEU A 163 -14.08 6.26 10.47
N VAL A 164 -13.07 6.13 11.33
CA VAL A 164 -12.94 6.92 12.56
C VAL A 164 -11.78 7.86 12.39
N LEU A 165 -12.03 9.15 12.45
CA LEU A 165 -11.00 10.19 12.39
C LEU A 165 -10.71 10.69 13.80
N VAL A 166 -9.44 10.65 14.19
CA VAL A 166 -8.93 11.18 15.46
C VAL A 166 -7.92 12.27 15.15
N ILE A 167 -8.21 13.48 15.55
CA ILE A 167 -7.33 14.64 15.35
C ILE A 167 -6.80 15.10 16.71
N GLY A 168 -5.53 15.37 16.78
CA GLY A 168 -4.93 15.90 17.98
C GLY A 168 -3.43 16.12 17.86
N ASP A 169 -2.85 16.51 18.97
CA ASP A 169 -1.43 16.75 19.18
C ASP A 169 -0.95 15.96 20.43
N GLU A 170 -0.76 16.62 21.58
CA GLU A 170 -0.55 15.93 22.88
C GLU A 170 -1.86 15.35 23.46
N ARG A 171 -3.01 15.80 22.93
CA ARG A 171 -4.34 15.43 23.39
C ARG A 171 -5.26 15.19 22.21
N VAL A 172 -6.24 14.32 22.41
CA VAL A 172 -7.33 14.17 21.44
C VAL A 172 -8.15 15.46 21.43
N ARG A 173 -8.24 16.11 20.27
CA ARG A 173 -9.02 17.34 20.07
C ARG A 173 -10.39 17.02 19.47
N THR A 174 -10.40 16.20 18.44
CA THR A 174 -11.63 15.87 17.72
C THR A 174 -11.65 14.39 17.38
N VAL A 175 -12.82 13.77 17.59
CA VAL A 175 -13.09 12.41 17.13
C VAL A 175 -14.38 12.44 16.30
N THR A 176 -14.28 12.04 15.05
CA THR A 176 -15.42 11.99 14.14
C THR A 176 -15.56 10.58 13.57
N GLN A 177 -16.77 10.03 13.62
CA GLN A 177 -17.06 8.74 13.03
C GLN A 177 -17.89 8.92 11.76
N PHE A 178 -17.48 8.27 10.71
CA PHE A 178 -18.18 8.25 9.43
C PHE A 178 -18.79 6.89 9.17
N GLU A 179 -19.99 6.87 8.66
CA GLU A 179 -20.63 5.66 8.21
C GLU A 179 -19.92 5.05 7.00
N PRO A 180 -20.04 3.72 6.81
CA PRO A 180 -19.43 3.04 5.67
C PRO A 180 -19.77 3.70 4.34
N GLY A 181 -18.74 4.01 3.56
CA GLY A 181 -18.88 4.61 2.23
C GLY A 181 -19.27 6.10 2.21
N ARG A 182 -19.43 6.76 3.36
CA ARG A 182 -19.87 8.18 3.47
C ARG A 182 -18.84 9.08 4.15
N SER A 183 -17.56 8.79 4.02
CA SER A 183 -16.51 9.65 4.56
C SER A 183 -16.40 10.95 3.75
N SER A 184 -16.40 12.12 4.43
CA SER A 184 -16.03 13.42 3.88
C SER A 184 -15.03 14.07 4.82
N LEU A 185 -13.79 14.20 4.38
CA LEU A 185 -12.70 14.80 5.17
C LEU A 185 -12.44 16.26 4.79
N ARG A 186 -13.13 16.77 3.75
CA ARG A 186 -12.88 18.10 3.17
C ARG A 186 -13.31 19.25 4.06
N ASP A 187 -14.31 19.01 4.90
CA ASP A 187 -14.92 20.05 5.73
C ASP A 187 -14.30 20.10 7.14
N ILE A 188 -13.20 19.40 7.35
CA ILE A 188 -12.55 19.28 8.66
C ILE A 188 -11.42 20.28 8.74
N GLU A 189 -11.54 21.21 9.67
CA GLU A 189 -10.47 22.15 9.99
C GLU A 189 -9.42 21.46 10.86
N PHE A 190 -8.20 21.46 10.39
CA PHE A 190 -7.03 20.95 11.11
C PHE A 190 -6.40 22.10 11.88
N GLN A 191 -6.89 22.37 13.09
CA GLN A 191 -6.31 23.40 13.98
C GLN A 191 -5.39 22.72 14.99
N GLY A 192 -4.11 23.07 14.97
CA GLY A 192 -3.08 22.54 15.84
C GLY A 192 -2.00 23.55 16.18
N GLY A 193 -1.05 23.17 16.99
CA GLY A 193 0.07 24.03 17.42
C GLY A 193 0.52 23.75 18.85
N GLY A 194 0.59 22.47 19.25
CA GLY A 194 1.15 22.01 20.52
C GLY A 194 2.34 21.09 20.32
N GLY A 195 2.84 20.49 21.40
CA GLY A 195 3.75 19.34 21.32
C GLY A 195 3.05 18.11 20.73
N THR A 196 3.80 17.04 20.50
CA THR A 196 3.26 15.81 19.91
C THR A 196 3.40 14.64 20.88
N ASP A 197 2.30 13.97 21.22
CA ASP A 197 2.29 12.66 21.88
C ASP A 197 1.21 11.77 21.21
N PHE A 198 1.66 10.73 20.51
CA PHE A 198 0.75 9.82 19.81
C PHE A 198 0.02 8.86 20.73
N THR A 199 0.46 8.72 21.98
CA THR A 199 -0.11 7.74 22.92
C THR A 199 -1.62 7.92 23.12
N PRO A 200 -2.13 9.12 23.50
CA PRO A 200 -3.57 9.31 23.71
C PRO A 200 -4.37 9.17 22.41
N LEU A 201 -3.79 9.55 21.27
CA LEU A 201 -4.46 9.46 19.97
C LEU A 201 -4.64 7.99 19.55
N LEU A 202 -3.61 7.18 19.76
CA LEU A 202 -3.63 5.74 19.46
C LEU A 202 -4.55 4.96 20.41
N GLU A 203 -4.58 5.34 21.69
CA GLU A 203 -5.51 4.77 22.67
C GLU A 203 -6.96 5.06 22.29
N GLU A 204 -7.26 6.29 21.89
CA GLU A 204 -8.60 6.66 21.43
C GLU A 204 -8.97 5.91 20.15
N ALA A 205 -8.09 5.87 19.16
CA ALA A 205 -8.31 5.11 17.94
C ALA A 205 -8.60 3.62 18.24
N ALA A 206 -7.87 3.02 19.18
CA ALA A 206 -8.04 1.61 19.58
C ALA A 206 -9.39 1.31 20.24
N ARG A 207 -10.00 2.27 20.95
CA ARG A 207 -11.33 2.12 21.57
C ARG A 207 -12.43 1.82 20.54
N HIS A 208 -12.25 2.27 19.32
CA HIS A 208 -13.19 2.00 18.23
C HIS A 208 -12.99 0.65 17.54
N ALA A 209 -12.06 -0.19 18.04
CA ALA A 209 -11.74 -1.52 17.53
C ALA A 209 -11.55 -1.54 16.00
N PRO A 210 -10.62 -0.74 15.45
CA PRO A 210 -10.36 -0.70 14.02
C PRO A 210 -9.65 -1.98 13.55
N ASP A 211 -9.79 -2.29 12.26
CA ASP A 211 -9.02 -3.37 11.62
C ASP A 211 -7.60 -2.90 11.24
N THR A 212 -7.41 -1.60 11.09
CA THR A 212 -6.09 -0.97 10.92
C THR A 212 -6.13 0.51 11.35
N VAL A 213 -4.99 1.02 11.76
CA VAL A 213 -4.77 2.45 12.07
C VAL A 213 -3.80 3.03 11.05
N VAL A 214 -4.11 4.19 10.51
CA VAL A 214 -3.19 5.00 9.72
C VAL A 214 -2.93 6.30 10.49
N VAL A 215 -1.66 6.63 10.69
CA VAL A 215 -1.23 7.83 11.40
C VAL A 215 -0.51 8.73 10.42
N LEU A 216 -1.02 9.93 10.19
CA LEU A 216 -0.38 10.97 9.40
C LEU A 216 0.40 11.90 10.34
N THR A 217 1.73 11.90 10.24
CA THR A 217 2.63 12.58 11.18
C THR A 217 4.03 12.73 10.61
N ASP A 218 4.83 13.62 11.18
CA ASP A 218 6.28 13.76 10.97
C ASP A 218 7.13 12.81 11.83
N LEU A 219 6.50 12.06 12.75
CA LEU A 219 7.13 11.18 13.75
C LEU A 219 7.93 11.92 14.84
N ASP A 220 7.69 13.21 15.05
CA ASP A 220 8.34 13.97 16.11
C ASP A 220 7.55 13.91 17.43
N GLY A 221 7.47 12.72 18.01
CA GLY A 221 6.77 12.51 19.29
C GLY A 221 6.83 11.07 19.79
N PRO A 222 6.56 10.87 21.09
CA PRO A 222 6.53 9.52 21.67
C PRO A 222 5.24 8.78 21.30
N ALA A 223 5.36 7.46 21.14
CA ALA A 223 4.24 6.52 20.98
C ALA A 223 4.45 5.33 21.93
N ARG A 224 3.90 5.44 23.13
CA ARG A 224 4.09 4.43 24.20
C ARG A 224 3.02 3.32 24.17
N PHE A 225 1.95 3.53 23.43
CA PHE A 225 0.86 2.57 23.27
C PHE A 225 0.87 1.98 21.86
N CYS A 226 0.91 0.65 21.77
CA CYS A 226 0.81 -0.07 20.50
C CYS A 226 -0.57 -0.74 20.38
N PRO A 227 -1.41 -0.31 19.43
CA PRO A 227 -2.70 -0.97 19.16
C PRO A 227 -2.52 -2.45 18.78
N ARG A 228 -3.55 -3.26 19.02
CA ARG A 228 -3.54 -4.69 18.63
C ARG A 228 -3.71 -4.92 17.13
N CYS A 229 -4.13 -3.91 16.40
CA CYS A 229 -4.28 -3.95 14.95
C CYS A 229 -3.02 -3.40 14.24
N PRO A 230 -2.83 -3.67 12.94
CA PRO A 230 -1.75 -3.10 12.16
C PRO A 230 -1.78 -1.57 12.15
N VAL A 231 -0.60 -0.95 12.28
CA VAL A 231 -0.42 0.51 12.24
C VAL A 231 0.45 0.86 11.03
N ILE A 232 0.03 1.87 10.28
CA ILE A 232 0.75 2.45 9.14
C ILE A 232 1.06 3.91 9.47
N TRP A 233 2.34 4.25 9.53
CA TRP A 233 2.83 5.60 9.72
C TRP A 233 3.02 6.25 8.34
N ALA A 234 2.15 7.19 8.00
CA ALA A 234 2.21 7.95 6.76
C ALA A 234 3.01 9.24 7.02
N VAL A 235 4.22 9.30 6.49
CA VAL A 235 5.23 10.30 6.86
C VAL A 235 5.65 11.09 5.62
N PRO A 236 5.67 12.44 5.67
CA PRO A 236 6.19 13.27 4.59
C PRO A 236 7.64 12.92 4.24
N GLU A 237 8.05 13.12 2.98
CA GLU A 237 9.41 12.82 2.51
C GLU A 237 10.49 13.52 3.31
N ALA A 238 10.23 14.73 3.79
CA ALA A 238 11.16 15.50 4.63
C ALA A 238 11.57 14.72 5.90
N HIS A 239 10.68 13.90 6.44
CA HIS A 239 10.88 13.12 7.67
C HIS A 239 11.08 11.62 7.40
N ALA A 240 11.43 11.24 6.18
CA ALA A 240 11.59 9.85 5.76
C ALA A 240 12.63 9.06 6.57
N GLN A 241 13.60 9.75 7.18
CA GLN A 241 14.66 9.15 7.98
C GLN A 241 14.26 8.91 9.44
N ALA A 242 13.17 9.54 9.93
CA ALA A 242 12.67 9.32 11.28
C ALA A 242 12.31 7.83 11.48
N ALA A 243 12.67 7.27 12.63
CA ALA A 243 12.36 5.86 12.92
C ALA A 243 10.91 5.72 13.41
N GLU A 244 10.18 4.78 12.83
CA GLU A 244 8.86 4.43 13.33
C GLU A 244 8.96 3.65 14.66
N PRO A 245 8.10 3.94 15.65
CA PRO A 245 8.12 3.25 16.95
C PRO A 245 7.74 1.76 16.81
N PHE A 246 6.80 1.46 15.95
CA PHE A 246 6.28 0.13 15.61
C PHE A 246 5.47 0.19 14.31
N GLY A 247 5.04 -0.97 13.80
CA GLY A 247 4.19 -1.04 12.62
C GLY A 247 4.95 -0.90 11.30
N ARG A 248 4.42 -0.13 10.36
CA ARG A 248 5.00 0.07 9.04
C ARG A 248 5.02 1.55 8.68
N LYS A 249 6.12 2.01 8.11
CA LYS A 249 6.24 3.36 7.57
C LYS A 249 5.92 3.40 6.08
N LEU A 250 5.17 4.41 5.68
CA LEU A 250 4.87 4.79 4.31
C LEU A 250 5.33 6.23 4.09
N VAL A 251 6.31 6.44 3.22
CA VAL A 251 6.81 7.78 2.90
C VAL A 251 5.96 8.40 1.81
N LEU A 252 5.39 9.57 2.09
CA LEU A 252 4.57 10.37 1.18
C LEU A 252 5.49 11.32 0.38
N ARG A 253 5.45 11.21 -0.94
CA ARG A 253 6.33 11.94 -1.88
C ARG A 253 5.52 12.77 -2.86
#